data_c4bc1b1f8362149ab49a2387b2b3000b
#
_entry.id   c4bc1b1f8362149ab49a2387b2b3000b
#
_cell.length_a   1.000
_cell.length_b   1.000
_cell.length_c   1.000
_cell.angle_alpha   90.00
_cell.angle_beta   90.00
_cell.angle_gamma   90.00
#
_symmetry.space_group_name_H-M   'P 1'
#
loop_
_entity.id
_entity.type
_entity.pdbx_description
1 polymer ?
#
loop_
_entity_poly.entity_id
_entity_poly.type
_entity_poly.pdbx_seq_one_letter_code
_entity_poly.pdbx_strand_id
1 'polypeptide(L)'
;TMLFETGHPWITFKDACNVRSPQQHAGVVHSSNLCTEITLNTSDQETAVCNLGSINLARHIKDGGIDHDKLRRTVGTAMRMLDNVIDINYYAVKKARDANLRHRPVGLGLMGFQDALYALRIPYASEAAVVFADHSTEALCYYAYWASSDLAAERGRYSSYQGSLWDQGILPLDSIDLLARERGGHVEVDRSTTLNWDALRQKIRHDGMRNSNCVAIAPTATISNIVGVDASIEPCFGNLSVKSNLSGEFTVVNQALVSELKALGLWDEVMLMDLKHFNGSLLPIDRVPQEIKVLYATAFEIDPSWLVEAAARRQKWIDQAQSLNIYMAGASGKKLDALYRLAWLRGLKTTYYLRTQSASHVEMSTVNKRQLNAVSTDMDAQALTASASSTSTGHGDLPASDVRMCAIDDPSCEACQ
;
A
#
# COMPACT_ATOMS: atom_id res chain seq x y z
N THR A 1 21.28 11.74 -4.42
CA THR A 1 22.12 10.54 -4.26
C THR A 1 21.58 9.66 -3.14
N MET A 2 21.49 10.09 -1.87
CA MET A 2 20.98 9.27 -0.75
C MET A 2 19.65 8.58 -1.03
N LEU A 3 18.67 9.28 -1.60
CA LEU A 3 17.35 8.70 -1.89
C LEU A 3 17.43 7.48 -2.82
N PHE A 4 18.35 7.49 -3.78
CA PHE A 4 18.59 6.33 -4.67
C PHE A 4 19.29 5.17 -3.98
N GLU A 5 20.19 5.45 -3.05
CA GLU A 5 21.03 4.45 -2.38
C GLU A 5 20.30 3.78 -1.20
N THR A 6 19.51 4.54 -0.48
CA THR A 6 18.89 4.10 0.79
C THR A 6 17.36 4.07 0.79
N GLY A 7 16.72 4.64 -0.23
CA GLY A 7 15.26 4.86 -0.24
C GLY A 7 14.80 6.00 0.68
N HIS A 8 15.73 6.71 1.33
CA HIS A 8 15.50 7.82 2.25
C HIS A 8 16.18 9.13 1.76
N PRO A 9 15.75 10.31 2.25
CA PRO A 9 14.57 10.59 3.10
C PRO A 9 13.25 10.44 2.34
N TRP A 10 12.16 10.21 3.06
CA TRP A 10 10.82 10.22 2.47
C TRP A 10 10.36 11.65 2.20
N ILE A 11 9.57 11.84 1.15
CA ILE A 11 9.08 13.16 0.76
C ILE A 11 7.67 13.35 1.27
N THR A 12 7.47 14.39 2.08
CA THR A 12 6.17 14.80 2.61
C THR A 12 5.84 16.22 2.13
N PHE A 13 4.65 16.39 1.58
CA PHE A 13 4.14 17.68 1.12
C PHE A 13 3.40 18.36 2.27
N LYS A 14 4.14 19.14 3.04
CA LYS A 14 3.68 19.70 4.31
C LYS A 14 2.50 20.67 4.15
N ASP A 15 2.40 21.38 3.03
CA ASP A 15 1.27 22.22 2.68
C ASP A 15 -0.03 21.40 2.59
N ALA A 16 -0.04 20.31 1.81
CA ALA A 16 -1.19 19.43 1.69
C ALA A 16 -1.57 18.79 3.04
N CYS A 17 -0.58 18.39 3.85
CA CYS A 17 -0.82 17.83 5.19
C CYS A 17 -1.57 18.83 6.09
N ASN A 18 -1.18 20.10 6.09
CA ASN A 18 -1.74 21.12 6.97
C ASN A 18 -3.02 21.74 6.44
N VAL A 19 -3.04 22.17 5.18
CA VAL A 19 -4.21 22.83 4.56
C VAL A 19 -5.42 21.90 4.51
N ARG A 20 -5.18 20.60 4.30
CA ARG A 20 -6.24 19.57 4.25
C ARG A 20 -6.43 18.82 5.56
N SER A 21 -5.83 19.29 6.67
CA SER A 21 -6.04 18.69 7.99
C SER A 21 -7.41 19.07 8.53
N PRO A 22 -8.27 18.14 8.95
CA PRO A 22 -9.50 18.47 9.65
C PRO A 22 -9.27 19.26 10.94
N GLN A 23 -8.07 19.16 11.50
CA GLN A 23 -7.66 19.75 12.79
C GLN A 23 -6.76 20.99 12.63
N GLN A 24 -6.75 21.67 11.47
CA GLN A 24 -5.91 22.85 11.24
C GLN A 24 -6.13 24.00 12.25
N HIS A 25 -7.32 24.07 12.89
CA HIS A 25 -7.64 25.02 13.94
C HIS A 25 -6.99 24.69 15.29
N ALA A 26 -6.64 23.43 15.53
CA ALA A 26 -6.12 22.94 16.81
C ALA A 26 -4.59 22.90 16.87
N GLY A 27 -3.90 22.83 15.73
CA GLY A 27 -2.44 22.78 15.69
C GLY A 27 -1.88 22.44 14.31
N VAL A 28 -0.57 22.25 14.27
CA VAL A 28 0.21 22.05 13.05
C VAL A 28 0.69 20.62 12.94
N VAL A 29 0.59 20.04 11.75
CA VAL A 29 1.26 18.81 11.37
C VAL A 29 2.71 19.12 11.08
N HIS A 30 3.61 18.85 12.03
CA HIS A 30 5.04 19.14 11.90
C HIS A 30 5.76 18.09 11.04
N SER A 31 5.38 16.82 11.22
CA SER A 31 5.92 15.67 10.51
C SER A 31 4.87 14.56 10.45
N SER A 32 5.08 13.57 9.59
CA SER A 32 4.37 12.30 9.65
C SER A 32 5.07 11.33 10.62
N ASN A 33 4.48 10.14 10.81
CA ASN A 33 5.13 9.03 11.50
C ASN A 33 6.19 8.33 10.60
N LEU A 34 6.82 7.29 11.14
CA LEU A 34 7.82 6.48 10.44
C LEU A 34 7.33 5.94 9.09
N CYS A 35 6.07 5.49 9.01
CA CYS A 35 5.51 4.90 7.79
C CYS A 35 4.73 5.90 6.91
N THR A 36 4.71 7.16 7.28
CA THR A 36 4.18 8.32 6.54
C THR A 36 2.65 8.37 6.30
N GLU A 37 1.87 7.45 6.89
CA GLU A 37 0.40 7.48 6.78
C GLU A 37 -0.27 8.43 7.77
N ILE A 38 0.39 8.81 8.87
CA ILE A 38 -0.18 9.63 9.94
C ILE A 38 0.16 11.09 9.74
N THR A 39 -0.86 11.94 9.66
CA THR A 39 -0.72 13.39 9.57
C THR A 39 -1.58 14.06 10.65
N LEU A 40 -1.09 14.02 11.88
CA LEU A 40 -1.72 14.59 13.06
C LEU A 40 -0.93 15.79 13.57
N ASN A 41 -1.63 16.73 14.21
CA ASN A 41 -0.99 17.87 14.86
C ASN A 41 -0.20 17.43 16.10
N THR A 42 0.93 18.10 16.31
CA THR A 42 1.79 17.92 17.48
C THR A 42 2.22 19.28 18.03
N SER A 43 2.61 19.30 19.31
CA SER A 43 3.19 20.50 19.95
C SER A 43 4.10 20.10 21.10
N ASP A 44 4.64 21.09 21.81
CA ASP A 44 5.34 20.85 23.08
C ASP A 44 4.43 20.28 24.17
N GLN A 45 3.11 20.43 24.04
CA GLN A 45 2.10 19.92 24.99
C GLN A 45 1.38 18.65 24.51
N GLU A 46 1.42 18.35 23.23
CA GLU A 46 0.67 17.23 22.63
C GLU A 46 1.57 16.32 21.81
N THR A 47 1.57 15.04 22.17
CA THR A 47 2.19 13.97 21.37
C THR A 47 1.08 13.21 20.64
N ALA A 48 1.15 13.17 19.32
CA ALA A 48 0.15 12.47 18.53
C ALA A 48 0.20 10.95 18.77
N VAL A 49 -0.97 10.35 18.86
CA VAL A 49 -1.16 8.88 18.92
C VAL A 49 -2.27 8.53 17.94
N CYS A 50 -2.05 7.50 17.13
CA CYS A 50 -3.07 7.00 16.22
C CYS A 50 -3.21 5.48 16.38
N ASN A 51 -4.43 5.02 16.64
CA ASN A 51 -4.76 3.60 16.63
C ASN A 51 -5.11 3.20 15.19
N LEU A 52 -4.45 2.17 14.69
CA LEU A 52 -4.55 1.74 13.29
C LEU A 52 -5.34 0.44 13.15
N GLY A 53 -6.07 0.34 12.04
CA GLY A 53 -6.72 -0.86 11.57
C GLY A 53 -6.73 -0.90 10.06
N SER A 54 -6.84 -2.09 9.46
CA SER A 54 -6.89 -2.24 8.02
C SER A 54 -7.92 -3.28 7.60
N ILE A 55 -8.78 -2.90 6.66
CA ILE A 55 -9.81 -3.77 6.09
C ILE A 55 -9.17 -4.66 5.02
N ASN A 56 -9.40 -5.96 5.07
CA ASN A 56 -9.06 -6.88 3.99
C ASN A 56 -10.01 -6.65 2.80
N LEU A 57 -9.59 -5.83 1.83
CA LEU A 57 -10.42 -5.41 0.71
C LEU A 57 -10.84 -6.60 -0.17
N ALA A 58 -9.95 -7.57 -0.38
CA ALA A 58 -10.25 -8.74 -1.21
C ALA A 58 -11.46 -9.55 -0.70
N ARG A 59 -11.71 -9.54 0.61
CA ARG A 59 -12.89 -10.19 1.21
C ARG A 59 -14.18 -9.38 1.08
N HIS A 60 -14.12 -8.19 0.50
CA HIS A 60 -15.26 -7.30 0.25
C HIS A 60 -15.55 -7.13 -1.25
N ILE A 61 -15.02 -8.05 -2.06
CA ILE A 61 -15.35 -8.15 -3.49
C ILE A 61 -16.42 -9.23 -3.67
N LYS A 62 -17.46 -8.88 -4.42
CA LYS A 62 -18.58 -9.77 -4.73
C LYS A 62 -19.17 -9.38 -6.08
N ASP A 63 -19.55 -10.35 -6.90
CA ASP A 63 -20.24 -10.16 -8.17
C ASP A 63 -19.58 -9.12 -9.11
N GLY A 64 -18.25 -9.13 -9.15
CA GLY A 64 -17.45 -8.23 -10.00
C GLY A 64 -17.31 -6.79 -9.47
N GLY A 65 -17.63 -6.52 -8.21
CA GLY A 65 -17.54 -5.18 -7.61
C GLY A 65 -17.37 -5.21 -6.09
N ILE A 66 -17.53 -4.05 -5.47
CA ILE A 66 -17.45 -3.90 -4.01
C ILE A 66 -18.78 -4.34 -3.38
N ASP A 67 -18.72 -5.23 -2.39
CA ASP A 67 -19.85 -5.53 -1.51
C ASP A 67 -20.03 -4.39 -0.49
N HIS A 68 -20.77 -3.37 -0.89
CA HIS A 68 -21.00 -2.17 -0.09
C HIS A 68 -21.67 -2.46 1.25
N ASP A 69 -22.61 -3.40 1.30
CA ASP A 69 -23.31 -3.75 2.55
C ASP A 69 -22.39 -4.42 3.56
N LYS A 70 -21.55 -5.35 3.09
CA LYS A 70 -20.56 -6.00 3.94
C LYS A 70 -19.51 -5.00 4.37
N LEU A 71 -18.97 -4.18 3.44
CA LEU A 71 -17.96 -3.18 3.74
C LEU A 71 -18.44 -2.19 4.78
N ARG A 72 -19.65 -1.66 4.65
CA ARG A 72 -20.27 -0.74 5.60
C ARG A 72 -20.33 -1.34 7.01
N ARG A 73 -20.78 -2.60 7.15
CA ARG A 73 -20.85 -3.28 8.47
C ARG A 73 -19.46 -3.49 9.07
N THR A 74 -18.51 -3.94 8.26
CA THR A 74 -17.13 -4.17 8.71
C THR A 74 -16.47 -2.88 9.14
N VAL A 75 -16.60 -1.80 8.35
CA VAL A 75 -16.05 -0.48 8.68
C VAL A 75 -16.69 0.08 9.95
N GLY A 76 -18.01 -0.02 10.11
CA GLY A 76 -18.70 0.42 11.31
C GLY A 76 -18.20 -0.30 12.58
N THR A 77 -17.99 -1.61 12.49
CA THR A 77 -17.41 -2.40 13.59
C THR A 77 -15.97 -1.98 13.88
N ALA A 78 -15.13 -1.83 12.83
CA ALA A 78 -13.73 -1.45 12.98
C ALA A 78 -13.59 -0.05 13.61
N MET A 79 -14.37 0.93 13.17
CA MET A 79 -14.37 2.28 13.75
C MET A 79 -14.75 2.26 15.24
N ARG A 80 -15.76 1.48 15.64
CA ARG A 80 -16.13 1.30 17.06
C ARG A 80 -15.02 0.66 17.86
N MET A 81 -14.34 -0.36 17.29
CA MET A 81 -13.21 -1.01 17.97
C MET A 81 -12.06 -0.01 18.18
N LEU A 82 -11.70 0.76 17.16
CA LEU A 82 -10.63 1.75 17.22
C LEU A 82 -10.96 2.88 18.22
N ASP A 83 -12.21 3.38 18.25
CA ASP A 83 -12.65 4.37 19.24
C ASP A 83 -12.58 3.80 20.67
N ASN A 84 -12.97 2.55 20.88
CA ASN A 84 -12.88 1.91 22.19
C ASN A 84 -11.42 1.78 22.68
N VAL A 85 -10.49 1.47 21.78
CA VAL A 85 -9.05 1.36 22.14
C VAL A 85 -8.53 2.67 22.73
N ILE A 86 -8.98 3.82 22.26
CA ILE A 86 -8.57 5.12 22.78
C ILE A 86 -8.83 5.21 24.31
N ASP A 87 -9.96 4.68 24.78
CA ASP A 87 -10.37 4.75 26.18
C ASP A 87 -9.68 3.71 27.07
N ILE A 88 -9.37 2.53 26.54
CA ILE A 88 -8.79 1.42 27.30
C ILE A 88 -7.28 1.30 27.18
N ASN A 89 -6.65 2.07 26.30
CA ASN A 89 -5.22 2.00 26.04
C ASN A 89 -4.38 2.49 27.21
N TYR A 90 -3.22 1.87 27.41
CA TYR A 90 -2.21 2.38 28.33
C TYR A 90 -1.34 3.45 27.64
N TYR A 91 -1.23 4.61 28.24
CA TYR A 91 -0.42 5.72 27.74
C TYR A 91 0.82 5.91 28.63
N ALA A 92 2.00 5.67 28.07
CA ALA A 92 3.26 5.83 28.80
C ALA A 92 3.56 7.28 29.20
N VAL A 93 3.07 8.26 28.42
CA VAL A 93 3.27 9.70 28.67
C VAL A 93 1.95 10.46 28.70
N LYS A 94 1.85 11.41 29.64
CA LYS A 94 0.63 12.21 29.85
C LYS A 94 0.22 13.00 28.61
N LYS A 95 1.19 13.60 27.90
CA LYS A 95 0.93 14.38 26.67
C LYS A 95 0.28 13.57 25.56
N ALA A 96 0.64 12.30 25.44
CA ALA A 96 0.03 11.36 24.49
C ALA A 96 -1.42 11.03 24.88
N ARG A 97 -1.65 10.74 26.15
CA ARG A 97 -2.99 10.47 26.70
C ARG A 97 -3.93 11.67 26.49
N ASP A 98 -3.47 12.84 26.90
CA ASP A 98 -4.30 14.05 26.85
C ASP A 98 -4.65 14.41 25.40
N ALA A 99 -3.69 14.37 24.49
CA ALA A 99 -3.91 14.60 23.05
C ALA A 99 -4.88 13.57 22.45
N ASN A 100 -4.68 12.27 22.76
CA ASN A 100 -5.50 11.20 22.17
C ASN A 100 -6.96 11.24 22.69
N LEU A 101 -7.17 11.51 23.97
CA LEU A 101 -8.51 11.66 24.52
C LEU A 101 -9.20 12.96 24.05
N ARG A 102 -8.44 14.03 23.82
CA ARG A 102 -8.97 15.31 23.34
C ARG A 102 -9.42 15.26 21.89
N HIS A 103 -8.60 14.66 21.01
CA HIS A 103 -8.80 14.67 19.57
C HIS A 103 -9.41 13.38 19.03
N ARG A 104 -9.21 12.25 19.71
CA ARG A 104 -9.70 10.91 19.37
C ARG A 104 -9.38 10.50 17.93
N PRO A 105 -8.16 10.69 17.40
CA PRO A 105 -7.84 10.27 16.05
C PRO A 105 -7.73 8.75 15.95
N VAL A 106 -8.20 8.21 14.84
CA VAL A 106 -7.98 6.81 14.44
C VAL A 106 -7.53 6.77 12.99
N GLY A 107 -6.96 5.66 12.56
CA GLY A 107 -6.48 5.46 11.19
C GLY A 107 -6.97 4.12 10.65
N LEU A 108 -8.15 4.09 10.05
CA LEU A 108 -8.63 2.92 9.35
C LEU A 108 -8.16 2.95 7.91
N GLY A 109 -7.46 1.91 7.47
CA GLY A 109 -6.97 1.73 6.10
C GLY A 109 -7.49 0.45 5.46
N LEU A 110 -6.81 0.02 4.42
CA LEU A 110 -7.09 -1.22 3.70
C LEU A 110 -5.79 -2.00 3.42
N MET A 111 -5.94 -3.30 3.16
CA MET A 111 -4.90 -4.21 2.68
C MET A 111 -5.51 -5.17 1.64
N GLY A 112 -4.68 -5.85 0.87
CA GLY A 112 -5.16 -6.75 -0.18
C GLY A 112 -5.75 -6.01 -1.38
N PHE A 113 -5.26 -4.82 -1.69
CA PHE A 113 -5.69 -4.08 -2.88
C PHE A 113 -5.33 -4.84 -4.16
N GLN A 114 -4.12 -5.40 -4.24
CA GLN A 114 -3.69 -6.20 -5.39
C GLN A 114 -4.52 -7.49 -5.54
N ASP A 115 -4.85 -8.16 -4.42
CA ASP A 115 -5.71 -9.36 -4.45
C ASP A 115 -7.13 -9.02 -4.95
N ALA A 116 -7.65 -7.85 -4.57
CA ALA A 116 -8.92 -7.37 -5.08
C ALA A 116 -8.86 -7.12 -6.60
N LEU A 117 -7.76 -6.55 -7.10
CA LEU A 117 -7.54 -6.38 -8.54
C LEU A 117 -7.49 -7.72 -9.28
N TYR A 118 -6.81 -8.74 -8.72
CA TYR A 118 -6.80 -10.08 -9.30
C TYR A 118 -8.20 -10.68 -9.36
N ALA A 119 -8.98 -10.58 -8.27
CA ALA A 119 -10.36 -11.05 -8.24
C ALA A 119 -11.26 -10.38 -9.30
N LEU A 120 -10.99 -9.13 -9.63
CA LEU A 120 -11.68 -8.35 -10.65
C LEU A 120 -11.05 -8.48 -12.04
N ARG A 121 -9.92 -9.17 -12.18
CA ARG A 121 -9.11 -9.27 -13.41
C ARG A 121 -8.68 -7.91 -13.97
N ILE A 122 -8.31 -7.00 -13.09
CA ILE A 122 -7.87 -5.64 -13.43
C ILE A 122 -6.35 -5.56 -13.29
N PRO A 123 -5.59 -5.26 -14.35
CA PRO A 123 -4.16 -4.99 -14.25
C PRO A 123 -3.90 -3.73 -13.42
N TYR A 124 -2.87 -3.77 -12.56
CA TYR A 124 -2.52 -2.61 -11.72
C TYR A 124 -2.18 -1.36 -12.55
N ALA A 125 -1.41 -1.53 -13.63
CA ALA A 125 -1.06 -0.47 -14.57
C ALA A 125 -2.21 -0.22 -15.57
N SER A 126 -3.35 0.27 -15.08
CA SER A 126 -4.50 0.57 -15.92
C SER A 126 -5.38 1.67 -15.32
N GLU A 127 -6.13 2.36 -16.18
CA GLU A 127 -7.15 3.32 -15.73
C GLU A 127 -8.23 2.63 -14.87
N ALA A 128 -8.57 1.39 -15.18
CA ALA A 128 -9.53 0.62 -14.38
C ALA A 128 -9.06 0.41 -12.94
N ALA A 129 -7.74 0.20 -12.71
CA ALA A 129 -7.18 0.10 -11.36
C ALA A 129 -7.20 1.46 -10.65
N VAL A 130 -6.95 2.56 -11.36
CA VAL A 130 -7.04 3.92 -10.83
C VAL A 130 -8.47 4.25 -10.39
N VAL A 131 -9.46 3.91 -11.23
CA VAL A 131 -10.89 4.04 -10.90
C VAL A 131 -11.29 3.14 -9.73
N PHE A 132 -10.80 1.91 -9.67
CA PHE A 132 -11.05 1.02 -8.54
C PHE A 132 -10.41 1.53 -7.25
N ALA A 133 -9.20 2.10 -7.31
CA ALA A 133 -8.56 2.76 -6.16
C ALA A 133 -9.42 3.92 -5.63
N ASP A 134 -10.01 4.69 -6.53
CA ASP A 134 -10.95 5.76 -6.22
C ASP A 134 -12.18 5.23 -5.47
N HIS A 135 -12.96 4.36 -6.12
CA HIS A 135 -14.25 3.88 -5.60
C HIS A 135 -14.10 3.08 -4.31
N SER A 136 -13.06 2.24 -4.20
CA SER A 136 -12.83 1.46 -2.98
C SER A 136 -12.45 2.34 -1.79
N THR A 137 -11.67 3.38 -2.01
CA THR A 137 -11.29 4.33 -0.96
C THR A 137 -12.42 5.30 -0.64
N GLU A 138 -13.19 5.74 -1.65
CA GLU A 138 -14.41 6.51 -1.43
C GLU A 138 -15.35 5.77 -0.46
N ALA A 139 -15.63 4.49 -0.75
CA ALA A 139 -16.53 3.68 0.06
C ALA A 139 -15.98 3.49 1.50
N LEU A 140 -14.69 3.18 1.64
CA LEU A 140 -14.03 3.07 2.95
C LEU A 140 -14.20 4.37 3.76
N CYS A 141 -13.84 5.51 3.18
CA CYS A 141 -13.88 6.81 3.84
C CYS A 141 -15.31 7.24 4.17
N TYR A 142 -16.22 7.10 3.23
CA TYR A 142 -17.63 7.42 3.42
C TYR A 142 -18.22 6.66 4.60
N TYR A 143 -18.00 5.34 4.68
CA TYR A 143 -18.51 4.53 5.78
C TYR A 143 -17.78 4.77 7.10
N ALA A 144 -16.48 5.10 7.07
CA ALA A 144 -15.73 5.47 8.27
C ALA A 144 -16.22 6.79 8.87
N TYR A 145 -16.44 7.81 8.04
CA TYR A 145 -16.96 9.11 8.49
C TYR A 145 -18.42 8.98 8.97
N TRP A 146 -19.23 8.19 8.28
CA TRP A 146 -20.59 7.88 8.72
C TRP A 146 -20.60 7.21 10.09
N ALA A 147 -19.76 6.17 10.29
CA ALA A 147 -19.64 5.47 11.55
C ALA A 147 -19.11 6.36 12.69
N SER A 148 -18.14 7.24 12.41
CA SER A 148 -17.67 8.23 13.39
C SER A 148 -18.78 9.22 13.80
N SER A 149 -19.63 9.61 12.85
CA SER A 149 -20.80 10.45 13.14
C SER A 149 -21.88 9.71 13.94
N ASP A 150 -22.11 8.40 13.67
CA ASP A 150 -22.99 7.56 14.51
C ASP A 150 -22.47 7.46 15.95
N LEU A 151 -21.15 7.28 16.10
CA LEU A 151 -20.51 7.27 17.43
C LEU A 151 -20.59 8.63 18.14
N ALA A 152 -20.56 9.74 17.39
CA ALA A 152 -20.77 11.08 17.96
C ALA A 152 -22.19 11.27 18.47
N ALA A 153 -23.19 10.78 17.77
CA ALA A 153 -24.59 10.78 18.22
C ALA A 153 -24.77 9.91 19.49
N GLU A 154 -24.07 8.77 19.57
CA GLU A 154 -24.15 7.85 20.71
C GLU A 154 -23.37 8.31 21.94
N ARG A 155 -22.15 8.87 21.74
CA ARG A 155 -21.14 9.10 22.79
C ARG A 155 -20.64 10.53 22.93
N GLY A 156 -21.17 11.43 22.10
CA GLY A 156 -20.72 12.81 22.02
C GLY A 156 -19.53 13.03 21.06
N ARG A 157 -19.42 14.24 20.60
CA ARG A 157 -18.34 14.73 19.73
C ARG A 157 -16.98 14.68 20.44
N TYR A 158 -15.87 14.58 19.70
CA TYR A 158 -14.55 14.75 20.29
C TYR A 158 -14.34 16.18 20.80
N SER A 159 -13.53 16.36 21.85
CA SER A 159 -13.49 17.62 22.62
C SER A 159 -13.05 18.85 21.81
N SER A 160 -12.19 18.68 20.82
CA SER A 160 -11.72 19.78 19.94
C SER A 160 -12.48 19.86 18.61
N TYR A 161 -13.73 19.40 18.57
CA TYR A 161 -14.54 19.40 17.34
C TYR A 161 -14.86 20.80 16.84
N GLN A 162 -15.17 21.74 17.75
CA GLN A 162 -15.56 23.09 17.39
C GLN A 162 -14.45 23.83 16.65
N GLY A 163 -14.76 24.40 15.49
CA GLY A 163 -13.82 25.08 14.61
C GLY A 163 -13.07 24.16 13.66
N SER A 164 -13.23 22.83 13.75
CA SER A 164 -12.66 21.88 12.80
C SER A 164 -13.26 22.04 11.38
N LEU A 165 -12.59 21.48 10.36
CA LEU A 165 -13.19 21.45 9.02
C LEU A 165 -14.54 20.68 9.02
N TRP A 166 -14.67 19.65 9.87
CA TRP A 166 -15.95 18.94 10.05
C TRP A 166 -17.06 19.87 10.56
N ASP A 167 -16.77 20.69 11.55
CA ASP A 167 -17.70 21.66 12.11
C ASP A 167 -18.11 22.74 11.07
N GLN A 168 -17.15 23.12 10.21
CA GLN A 168 -17.39 24.05 9.09
C GLN A 168 -18.14 23.37 7.93
N GLY A 169 -18.39 22.06 7.95
CA GLY A 169 -18.99 21.30 6.87
C GLY A 169 -18.09 21.10 5.65
N ILE A 170 -16.77 21.24 5.85
CA ILE A 170 -15.75 21.03 4.82
C ILE A 170 -15.26 19.58 4.93
N LEU A 171 -15.65 18.74 3.97
CA LEU A 171 -15.24 17.35 3.89
C LEU A 171 -13.90 17.22 3.15
N PRO A 172 -13.22 16.04 3.20
CA PRO A 172 -11.92 15.87 2.55
C PRO A 172 -11.89 16.29 1.08
N LEU A 173 -12.93 15.98 0.30
CA LEU A 173 -13.03 16.41 -1.09
C LEU A 173 -13.07 17.95 -1.24
N ASP A 174 -13.83 18.63 -0.37
CA ASP A 174 -13.92 20.09 -0.40
C ASP A 174 -12.59 20.75 -0.02
N SER A 175 -11.81 20.10 0.85
CA SER A 175 -10.49 20.58 1.27
C SER A 175 -9.47 20.71 0.14
N ILE A 176 -9.75 20.10 -1.02
CA ILE A 176 -8.94 20.27 -2.24
C ILE A 176 -9.03 21.71 -2.76
N ASP A 177 -10.18 22.38 -2.57
CA ASP A 177 -10.33 23.81 -2.94
C ASP A 177 -9.49 24.71 -2.06
N LEU A 178 -9.32 24.33 -0.77
CA LEU A 178 -8.40 25.04 0.11
C LEU A 178 -6.95 24.91 -0.40
N LEU A 179 -6.55 23.69 -0.75
CA LEU A 179 -5.21 23.44 -1.28
C LEU A 179 -4.98 24.14 -2.62
N ALA A 180 -5.98 24.13 -3.52
CA ALA A 180 -5.87 24.81 -4.81
C ALA A 180 -5.68 26.32 -4.65
N ARG A 181 -6.37 26.93 -3.70
CA ARG A 181 -6.18 28.38 -3.38
C ARG A 181 -4.78 28.67 -2.87
N GLU A 182 -4.28 27.88 -1.91
CA GLU A 182 -2.94 28.06 -1.36
C GLU A 182 -1.83 27.84 -2.40
N ARG A 183 -2.06 26.98 -3.38
CA ARG A 183 -1.12 26.69 -4.47
C ARG A 183 -1.31 27.56 -5.72
N GLY A 184 -2.15 28.60 -5.67
CA GLY A 184 -2.42 29.45 -6.84
C GLY A 184 -2.99 28.70 -8.04
N GLY A 185 -3.79 27.65 -7.80
CA GLY A 185 -4.41 26.81 -8.82
C GLY A 185 -3.60 25.59 -9.24
N HIS A 186 -2.37 25.41 -8.77
CA HIS A 186 -1.51 24.26 -9.11
C HIS A 186 -1.93 22.98 -8.37
N VAL A 187 -3.13 22.51 -8.67
CA VAL A 187 -3.70 21.23 -8.15
C VAL A 187 -4.54 20.60 -9.26
N GLU A 188 -4.19 19.39 -9.63
CA GLU A 188 -4.88 18.59 -10.64
C GLU A 188 -5.40 17.31 -10.01
N VAL A 189 -6.56 17.38 -9.37
CA VAL A 189 -7.21 16.26 -8.68
C VAL A 189 -8.57 16.01 -9.28
N ASP A 190 -8.88 14.75 -9.55
CA ASP A 190 -10.21 14.32 -9.94
C ASP A 190 -11.24 14.66 -8.84
N ARG A 191 -12.44 15.09 -9.24
CA ARG A 191 -13.52 15.52 -8.34
C ARG A 191 -14.75 14.63 -8.40
N SER A 192 -14.72 13.55 -9.17
CA SER A 192 -15.84 12.63 -9.30
C SER A 192 -16.19 11.96 -7.97
N THR A 193 -17.46 11.69 -7.77
CA THR A 193 -18.04 11.01 -6.60
C THR A 193 -19.05 9.98 -7.05
N THR A 194 -19.19 8.89 -6.29
CA THR A 194 -20.19 7.86 -6.55
C THR A 194 -21.22 7.72 -5.43
N LEU A 195 -20.89 8.22 -4.23
CA LEU A 195 -21.74 8.15 -3.04
C LEU A 195 -22.39 9.50 -2.70
N ASN A 196 -23.41 9.49 -1.87
CA ASN A 196 -24.17 10.70 -1.49
C ASN A 196 -23.47 11.47 -0.36
N TRP A 197 -22.44 12.26 -0.72
CA TRP A 197 -21.67 13.06 0.23
C TRP A 197 -22.49 14.19 0.87
N ASP A 198 -23.55 14.67 0.23
CA ASP A 198 -24.43 15.68 0.84
C ASP A 198 -25.23 15.12 2.01
N ALA A 199 -25.69 13.87 1.93
CA ALA A 199 -26.33 13.18 3.05
C ALA A 199 -25.35 13.03 4.24
N LEU A 200 -24.11 12.66 3.99
CA LEU A 200 -23.06 12.58 5.02
C LEU A 200 -22.78 13.97 5.62
N ARG A 201 -22.69 15.02 4.82
CA ARG A 201 -22.48 16.40 5.27
C ARG A 201 -23.62 16.86 6.20
N GLN A 202 -24.86 16.58 5.84
CA GLN A 202 -26.01 16.89 6.68
C GLN A 202 -25.96 16.15 8.01
N LYS A 203 -25.62 14.85 7.96
CA LYS A 203 -25.45 14.03 9.16
C LYS A 203 -24.36 14.59 10.09
N ILE A 204 -23.18 14.93 9.54
CA ILE A 204 -22.09 15.50 10.33
C ILE A 204 -22.45 16.86 10.93
N ARG A 205 -23.20 17.71 10.23
CA ARG A 205 -23.72 18.97 10.78
C ARG A 205 -24.64 18.76 11.97
N HIS A 206 -25.46 17.72 11.92
CA HIS A 206 -26.41 17.39 12.98
C HIS A 206 -25.70 16.72 14.17
N ASP A 207 -24.99 15.62 13.94
CA ASP A 207 -24.42 14.75 14.97
C ASP A 207 -23.00 15.14 15.39
N GLY A 208 -22.22 15.71 14.45
CA GLY A 208 -20.79 15.93 14.58
C GLY A 208 -19.96 14.70 14.24
N MET A 209 -18.71 14.70 14.71
CA MET A 209 -17.77 13.58 14.59
C MET A 209 -17.26 13.14 15.95
N ARG A 210 -17.11 11.83 16.16
CA ARG A 210 -16.49 11.25 17.35
C ARG A 210 -14.98 11.30 17.30
N ASN A 211 -14.41 11.21 16.09
CA ASN A 211 -12.97 11.12 15.82
C ASN A 211 -12.54 12.33 14.97
N SER A 212 -11.43 12.96 15.33
CA SER A 212 -10.88 14.10 14.57
C SER A 212 -10.40 13.67 13.19
N ASN A 213 -9.82 12.48 13.12
CA ASN A 213 -9.34 11.82 11.92
C ASN A 213 -9.79 10.36 11.94
N CYS A 214 -10.10 9.80 10.81
CA CYS A 214 -10.69 8.47 10.69
C CYS A 214 -9.89 7.53 9.81
N VAL A 215 -9.21 8.02 8.77
CA VAL A 215 -8.62 7.18 7.71
C VAL A 215 -7.15 7.47 7.49
N ALA A 216 -6.36 6.40 7.57
CA ALA A 216 -4.95 6.38 7.21
C ALA A 216 -4.61 5.00 6.63
N ILE A 217 -3.87 4.93 5.53
CA ILE A 217 -3.49 3.66 4.91
C ILE A 217 -2.06 3.30 5.32
N ALA A 218 -1.96 2.38 6.27
CA ALA A 218 -0.70 1.86 6.79
C ALA A 218 -0.08 0.78 5.87
N PRO A 219 1.22 0.47 5.99
CA PRO A 219 1.90 -0.50 5.12
C PRO A 219 1.42 -1.95 5.30
N THR A 220 0.87 -2.31 6.46
CA THR A 220 0.32 -3.63 6.82
C THR A 220 1.26 -4.83 6.65
N ALA A 221 2.57 -4.61 6.72
CA ALA A 221 3.59 -5.63 6.41
C ALA A 221 3.44 -6.94 7.21
N THR A 222 3.01 -6.87 8.48
CA THR A 222 2.81 -8.04 9.33
C THR A 222 1.40 -8.60 9.21
N ILE A 223 0.36 -7.76 9.36
CA ILE A 223 -1.02 -8.24 9.40
C ILE A 223 -1.51 -8.79 8.07
N SER A 224 -1.00 -8.30 6.94
CA SER A 224 -1.30 -8.86 5.62
C SER A 224 -0.80 -10.31 5.48
N ASN A 225 0.41 -10.59 5.99
CA ASN A 225 0.93 -11.96 6.03
C ASN A 225 0.07 -12.89 6.91
N ILE A 226 -0.43 -12.39 8.06
CA ILE A 226 -1.29 -13.17 8.96
C ILE A 226 -2.61 -13.55 8.28
N VAL A 227 -3.20 -12.64 7.50
CA VAL A 227 -4.48 -12.88 6.83
C VAL A 227 -4.35 -13.40 5.39
N GLY A 228 -3.13 -13.52 4.87
CA GLY A 228 -2.82 -14.13 3.58
C GLY A 228 -3.23 -13.29 2.38
N VAL A 229 -2.92 -11.99 2.40
CA VAL A 229 -3.13 -11.05 1.28
C VAL A 229 -1.88 -10.22 1.03
N ASP A 230 -1.79 -9.56 -0.12
CA ASP A 230 -0.76 -8.57 -0.40
C ASP A 230 -0.89 -7.35 0.52
N ALA A 231 0.25 -6.76 0.86
CA ALA A 231 0.30 -5.67 1.82
C ALA A 231 -0.36 -4.40 1.27
N SER A 232 -1.20 -3.77 2.08
CA SER A 232 -1.72 -2.41 1.85
C SER A 232 -2.26 -2.19 0.43
N ILE A 233 -1.72 -1.19 -0.23
CA ILE A 233 -2.01 -0.74 -1.62
C ILE A 233 -0.91 -1.16 -2.60
N GLU A 234 0.02 -2.02 -2.15
CA GLU A 234 1.19 -2.41 -2.92
C GLU A 234 0.80 -3.22 -4.17
N PRO A 235 1.50 -3.03 -5.29
CA PRO A 235 1.52 -3.99 -6.36
C PRO A 235 2.27 -5.25 -5.92
N CYS A 236 2.06 -6.36 -6.61
CA CYS A 236 2.80 -7.59 -6.34
C CYS A 236 4.30 -7.36 -6.52
N PHE A 237 5.09 -7.58 -5.48
CA PHE A 237 6.54 -7.41 -5.54
C PHE A 237 7.21 -8.42 -6.48
N GLY A 238 6.72 -9.66 -6.46
CA GLY A 238 7.18 -10.75 -7.33
C GLY A 238 6.26 -11.95 -7.22
N ASN A 239 5.96 -12.60 -8.35
CA ASN A 239 5.08 -13.76 -8.39
C ASN A 239 5.67 -15.01 -7.74
N LEU A 240 6.99 -15.02 -7.52
CA LEU A 240 7.69 -16.01 -6.73
C LEU A 240 8.76 -15.28 -5.92
N SER A 241 8.80 -15.53 -4.62
CA SER A 241 9.78 -14.93 -3.71
C SER A 241 10.22 -15.95 -2.65
N VAL A 242 11.43 -15.78 -2.15
CA VAL A 242 11.93 -16.53 -1.00
C VAL A 242 11.82 -15.63 0.22
N LYS A 243 11.06 -16.06 1.22
CA LYS A 243 11.02 -15.41 2.53
C LYS A 243 11.90 -16.20 3.48
N SER A 244 12.91 -15.54 4.04
CA SER A 244 13.78 -16.09 5.07
C SER A 244 13.35 -15.58 6.44
N ASN A 245 13.26 -16.47 7.41
CA ASN A 245 13.05 -16.14 8.82
C ASN A 245 13.86 -17.10 9.72
N LEU A 246 13.75 -16.95 11.05
CA LEU A 246 14.44 -17.80 12.02
C LEU A 246 14.13 -19.30 11.90
N SER A 247 13.01 -19.66 11.26
CA SER A 247 12.58 -21.05 11.05
C SER A 247 13.05 -21.64 9.71
N GLY A 248 13.67 -20.83 8.84
CA GLY A 248 14.19 -21.25 7.54
C GLY A 248 13.74 -20.37 6.37
N GLU A 249 14.02 -20.85 5.17
CA GLU A 249 13.61 -20.23 3.91
C GLU A 249 12.36 -20.85 3.36
N PHE A 250 11.40 -20.01 2.99
CA PHE A 250 10.11 -20.43 2.45
C PHE A 250 9.90 -19.80 1.07
N THR A 251 9.73 -20.65 0.07
CA THR A 251 9.33 -20.19 -1.26
C THR A 251 7.83 -19.86 -1.24
N VAL A 252 7.52 -18.60 -1.47
CA VAL A 252 6.14 -18.10 -1.58
C VAL A 252 5.84 -17.83 -3.05
N VAL A 253 4.76 -18.38 -3.55
CA VAL A 253 4.29 -18.16 -4.91
C VAL A 253 2.93 -17.49 -4.90
N ASN A 254 2.66 -16.64 -5.88
CA ASN A 254 1.38 -15.99 -6.06
C ASN A 254 0.30 -17.04 -6.38
N GLN A 255 -0.59 -17.30 -5.42
CA GLN A 255 -1.60 -18.35 -5.53
C GLN A 255 -2.65 -18.06 -6.62
N ALA A 256 -2.97 -16.80 -6.86
CA ALA A 256 -3.88 -16.40 -7.93
C ALA A 256 -3.27 -16.77 -9.30
N LEU A 257 -1.99 -16.45 -9.50
CA LEU A 257 -1.26 -16.81 -10.71
C LEU A 257 -1.18 -18.32 -10.90
N VAL A 258 -0.85 -19.07 -9.85
CA VAL A 258 -0.78 -20.54 -9.92
C VAL A 258 -2.13 -21.15 -10.34
N SER A 259 -3.22 -20.63 -9.79
CA SER A 259 -4.57 -21.09 -10.13
C SER A 259 -4.89 -20.81 -11.60
N GLU A 260 -4.53 -19.64 -12.09
CA GLU A 260 -4.70 -19.23 -13.49
C GLU A 260 -3.86 -20.10 -14.44
N LEU A 261 -2.57 -20.28 -14.15
CA LEU A 261 -1.68 -21.11 -14.97
C LEU A 261 -2.10 -22.58 -14.98
N LYS A 262 -2.64 -23.09 -13.87
CA LYS A 262 -3.23 -24.46 -13.83
C LYS A 262 -4.46 -24.54 -14.73
N ALA A 263 -5.35 -23.55 -14.71
CA ALA A 263 -6.53 -23.52 -15.57
C ALA A 263 -6.16 -23.48 -17.05
N LEU A 264 -5.04 -22.85 -17.38
CA LEU A 264 -4.50 -22.77 -18.75
C LEU A 264 -3.64 -24.00 -19.14
N GLY A 265 -3.39 -24.94 -18.23
CA GLY A 265 -2.50 -26.07 -18.47
C GLY A 265 -1.01 -25.70 -18.59
N LEU A 266 -0.63 -24.55 -18.06
CA LEU A 266 0.73 -24.00 -18.15
C LEU A 266 1.56 -24.18 -16.87
N TRP A 267 0.96 -24.75 -15.81
CA TRP A 267 1.65 -24.96 -14.53
C TRP A 267 2.36 -26.31 -14.53
N ASP A 268 3.66 -26.29 -14.73
CA ASP A 268 4.56 -27.46 -14.74
C ASP A 268 5.91 -27.11 -14.10
N GLU A 269 6.84 -28.07 -14.06
CA GLU A 269 8.20 -27.87 -13.49
C GLU A 269 9.01 -26.83 -14.28
N VAL A 270 8.82 -26.74 -15.60
CA VAL A 270 9.49 -25.74 -16.44
C VAL A 270 9.01 -24.34 -16.08
N MET A 271 7.70 -24.14 -15.88
CA MET A 271 7.14 -22.87 -15.42
C MET A 271 7.73 -22.45 -14.06
N LEU A 272 7.88 -23.39 -13.15
CA LEU A 272 8.46 -23.11 -11.84
C LEU A 272 9.95 -22.71 -11.96
N MET A 273 10.71 -23.35 -12.87
CA MET A 273 12.10 -22.99 -13.16
C MET A 273 12.22 -21.63 -13.84
N ASP A 274 11.34 -21.35 -14.81
CA ASP A 274 11.27 -20.06 -15.46
C ASP A 274 10.97 -18.93 -14.45
N LEU A 275 9.99 -19.11 -13.58
CA LEU A 275 9.67 -18.13 -12.52
C LEU A 275 10.85 -17.91 -11.56
N LYS A 276 11.58 -18.97 -11.19
CA LYS A 276 12.80 -18.84 -10.37
C LYS A 276 13.89 -18.07 -11.09
N HIS A 277 14.12 -18.42 -12.38
CA HIS A 277 15.17 -17.80 -13.18
C HIS A 277 14.91 -16.30 -13.42
N PHE A 278 13.64 -15.92 -13.66
CA PHE A 278 13.24 -14.54 -13.93
C PHE A 278 12.73 -13.79 -12.69
N ASN A 279 13.05 -14.27 -11.47
CA ASN A 279 12.66 -13.64 -10.20
C ASN A 279 11.15 -13.33 -10.09
N GLY A 280 10.33 -14.23 -10.59
CA GLY A 280 8.86 -14.09 -10.58
C GLY A 280 8.28 -13.23 -11.71
N SER A 281 9.09 -12.71 -12.63
CA SER A 281 8.62 -12.02 -13.82
C SER A 281 8.04 -13.01 -14.83
N LEU A 282 6.92 -12.65 -15.45
CA LEU A 282 6.31 -13.40 -16.55
C LEU A 282 6.72 -12.84 -17.93
N LEU A 283 7.27 -11.63 -17.99
CA LEU A 283 7.54 -10.95 -19.26
C LEU A 283 8.41 -11.77 -20.22
N PRO A 284 9.51 -12.43 -19.76
CA PRO A 284 10.39 -13.18 -20.65
C PRO A 284 9.86 -14.59 -21.01
N ILE A 285 8.74 -15.04 -20.44
CA ILE A 285 8.21 -16.41 -20.63
C ILE A 285 7.24 -16.41 -21.80
N ASP A 286 7.69 -16.85 -22.98
CA ASP A 286 6.94 -16.71 -24.24
C ASP A 286 5.60 -17.45 -24.24
N ARG A 287 5.52 -18.64 -23.62
CA ARG A 287 4.30 -19.45 -23.55
C ARG A 287 3.17 -18.86 -22.68
N VAL A 288 3.44 -17.83 -21.88
CA VAL A 288 2.41 -17.16 -21.08
C VAL A 288 1.67 -16.14 -21.93
N PRO A 289 0.32 -16.17 -22.00
CA PRO A 289 -0.47 -15.19 -22.74
C PRO A 289 -0.23 -13.75 -22.27
N GLN A 290 -0.27 -12.80 -23.20
CA GLN A 290 0.02 -11.39 -22.91
C GLN A 290 -0.91 -10.79 -21.84
N GLU A 291 -2.19 -11.16 -21.83
CA GLU A 291 -3.15 -10.73 -20.83
C GLU A 291 -2.77 -11.16 -19.40
N ILE A 292 -2.19 -12.35 -19.26
CA ILE A 292 -1.70 -12.87 -17.98
C ILE A 292 -0.42 -12.13 -17.55
N LYS A 293 0.49 -11.86 -18.48
CA LYS A 293 1.69 -11.06 -18.20
C LYS A 293 1.33 -9.67 -17.67
N VAL A 294 0.34 -9.02 -18.26
CA VAL A 294 -0.11 -7.69 -17.86
C VAL A 294 -0.84 -7.73 -16.51
N LEU A 295 -1.70 -8.72 -16.28
CA LEU A 295 -2.45 -8.87 -15.03
C LEU A 295 -1.54 -9.14 -13.83
N TYR A 296 -0.51 -9.95 -14.02
CA TYR A 296 0.44 -10.37 -12.97
C TYR A 296 1.80 -9.65 -13.07
N ALA A 297 1.82 -8.47 -13.67
CA ALA A 297 3.02 -7.63 -13.71
C ALA A 297 3.52 -7.33 -12.29
N THR A 298 4.84 -7.42 -12.09
CA THR A 298 5.46 -7.14 -10.80
C THR A 298 5.68 -5.64 -10.59
N ALA A 299 5.92 -5.23 -9.36
CA ALA A 299 6.04 -3.82 -8.96
C ALA A 299 7.06 -3.02 -9.80
N PHE A 300 8.18 -3.64 -10.21
CA PHE A 300 9.21 -2.98 -11.01
C PHE A 300 8.93 -2.99 -12.53
N GLU A 301 7.94 -3.72 -12.96
CA GLU A 301 7.46 -3.76 -14.35
C GLU A 301 6.37 -2.73 -14.62
N ILE A 302 5.80 -2.15 -13.55
CA ILE A 302 4.77 -1.12 -13.58
C ILE A 302 5.44 0.26 -13.66
N ASP A 303 5.00 1.12 -14.59
CA ASP A 303 5.44 2.51 -14.60
C ASP A 303 4.98 3.20 -13.29
N PRO A 304 5.90 3.84 -12.54
CA PRO A 304 5.58 4.42 -11.24
C PRO A 304 4.53 5.53 -11.28
N SER A 305 4.23 6.11 -12.43
CA SER A 305 3.14 7.07 -12.58
C SER A 305 1.77 6.46 -12.23
N TRP A 306 1.53 5.18 -12.53
CA TRP A 306 0.31 4.48 -12.15
C TRP A 306 0.12 4.39 -10.64
N LEU A 307 1.22 4.22 -9.88
CA LEU A 307 1.19 4.23 -8.42
C LEU A 307 0.74 5.61 -7.90
N VAL A 308 1.28 6.68 -8.48
CA VAL A 308 0.93 8.06 -8.11
C VAL A 308 -0.51 8.40 -8.50
N GLU A 309 -0.96 8.02 -9.69
CA GLU A 309 -2.35 8.27 -10.13
C GLU A 309 -3.37 7.53 -9.24
N ALA A 310 -3.13 6.25 -8.94
CA ALA A 310 -3.97 5.51 -8.00
C ALA A 310 -3.95 6.14 -6.59
N ALA A 311 -2.77 6.58 -6.13
CA ALA A 311 -2.64 7.26 -4.85
C ALA A 311 -3.35 8.62 -4.82
N ALA A 312 -3.34 9.37 -5.92
CA ALA A 312 -4.07 10.63 -6.06
C ALA A 312 -5.58 10.45 -5.89
N ARG A 313 -6.12 9.40 -6.53
CA ARG A 313 -7.55 9.05 -6.42
C ARG A 313 -7.92 8.66 -4.98
N ARG A 314 -7.04 7.96 -4.26
CA ARG A 314 -7.24 7.65 -2.84
C ARG A 314 -7.13 8.89 -1.96
N GLN A 315 -6.11 9.73 -2.18
CA GLN A 315 -5.78 10.87 -1.30
C GLN A 315 -6.88 11.92 -1.26
N LYS A 316 -7.72 12.04 -2.29
CA LYS A 316 -8.83 13.00 -2.25
C LYS A 316 -9.83 12.72 -1.13
N TRP A 317 -9.98 11.45 -0.73
CA TRP A 317 -10.91 10.97 0.29
C TRP A 317 -10.32 10.91 1.70
N ILE A 318 -9.00 10.66 1.80
CA ILE A 318 -8.31 10.35 3.06
C ILE A 318 -8.04 11.64 3.84
N ASP A 319 -8.47 11.67 5.09
CA ASP A 319 -8.22 12.81 6.00
C ASP A 319 -6.78 12.86 6.53
N GLN A 320 -6.13 11.73 6.71
CA GLN A 320 -4.69 11.65 6.96
C GLN A 320 -3.91 11.38 5.65
N ALA A 321 -3.07 10.35 5.59
CA ALA A 321 -2.26 10.04 4.43
C ALA A 321 -2.21 8.53 4.13
N GLN A 322 -1.36 8.13 3.21
CA GLN A 322 -1.14 6.75 2.81
C GLN A 322 0.34 6.47 2.67
N SER A 323 0.78 5.31 3.12
CA SER A 323 2.16 4.83 2.96
C SER A 323 2.38 4.38 1.52
N LEU A 324 2.81 5.30 0.66
CA LEU A 324 3.00 5.06 -0.76
C LEU A 324 4.45 4.71 -1.06
N ASN A 325 4.77 3.44 -1.22
CA ASN A 325 6.03 3.00 -1.79
C ASN A 325 6.07 3.30 -3.30
N ILE A 326 7.22 3.71 -3.77
CA ILE A 326 7.47 3.97 -5.19
C ILE A 326 8.50 2.96 -5.69
N TYR A 327 8.15 2.22 -6.73
CA TYR A 327 9.01 1.24 -7.36
C TYR A 327 9.51 1.79 -8.70
N MET A 328 10.81 1.84 -8.90
CA MET A 328 11.41 2.45 -10.10
C MET A 328 12.55 1.61 -10.64
N ALA A 329 12.31 0.93 -11.74
CA ALA A 329 13.37 0.30 -12.52
C ALA A 329 14.14 1.36 -13.31
N GLY A 330 15.48 1.24 -13.38
CA GLY A 330 16.30 2.19 -14.13
C GLY A 330 16.11 3.64 -13.63
N ALA A 331 16.29 3.83 -12.33
CA ALA A 331 16.10 5.12 -11.67
C ALA A 331 17.06 6.20 -12.21
N SER A 332 16.54 7.42 -12.40
CA SER A 332 17.33 8.59 -12.76
C SER A 332 16.77 9.84 -12.08
N GLY A 333 17.61 10.86 -11.86
CA GLY A 333 17.18 12.13 -11.25
C GLY A 333 16.04 12.79 -12.02
N LYS A 334 16.03 12.72 -13.35
CA LYS A 334 14.97 13.28 -14.20
C LYS A 334 13.63 12.56 -14.00
N LYS A 335 13.64 11.22 -13.98
CA LYS A 335 12.42 10.42 -13.73
C LYS A 335 11.88 10.70 -12.34
N LEU A 336 12.76 10.80 -11.35
CA LEU A 336 12.39 11.05 -9.96
C LEU A 336 11.78 12.45 -9.80
N ASP A 337 12.39 13.49 -10.35
CA ASP A 337 11.85 14.85 -10.31
C ASP A 337 10.46 14.91 -10.95
N ALA A 338 10.29 14.34 -12.13
CA ALA A 338 9.00 14.29 -12.82
C ALA A 338 7.92 13.60 -11.97
N LEU A 339 8.26 12.48 -11.32
CA LEU A 339 7.32 11.71 -10.52
C LEU A 339 6.90 12.45 -9.23
N TYR A 340 7.84 13.08 -8.52
CA TYR A 340 7.50 13.85 -7.32
C TYR A 340 6.75 15.14 -7.64
N ARG A 341 7.03 15.77 -8.79
CA ARG A 341 6.20 16.90 -9.29
C ARG A 341 4.78 16.45 -9.60
N LEU A 342 4.61 15.27 -10.25
CA LEU A 342 3.31 14.67 -10.47
C LEU A 342 2.59 14.44 -9.14
N ALA A 343 3.24 13.81 -8.17
CA ALA A 343 2.69 13.56 -6.83
C ALA A 343 2.22 14.85 -6.15
N TRP A 344 3.01 15.92 -6.23
CA TRP A 344 2.65 17.24 -5.70
C TRP A 344 1.44 17.84 -6.40
N LEU A 345 1.41 17.84 -7.75
CA LEU A 345 0.27 18.34 -8.55
C LEU A 345 -1.01 17.56 -8.28
N ARG A 346 -0.90 16.25 -8.08
CA ARG A 346 -2.01 15.35 -7.73
C ARG A 346 -2.46 15.46 -6.26
N GLY A 347 -1.89 16.39 -5.48
CA GLY A 347 -2.34 16.70 -4.12
C GLY A 347 -2.04 15.62 -3.09
N LEU A 348 -1.04 14.77 -3.32
CA LEU A 348 -0.58 13.81 -2.33
C LEU A 348 -0.05 14.55 -1.09
N LYS A 349 -0.20 13.92 0.08
CA LYS A 349 0.35 14.42 1.35
C LYS A 349 1.73 13.83 1.62
N THR A 350 1.93 12.55 1.33
CA THR A 350 3.16 11.82 1.67
C THR A 350 3.55 10.85 0.56
N THR A 351 4.83 10.50 0.54
CA THR A 351 5.39 9.32 -0.11
C THR A 351 6.21 8.55 0.92
N TYR A 352 6.48 7.26 0.66
CA TYR A 352 7.24 6.40 1.53
C TYR A 352 8.57 5.99 0.89
N TYR A 353 8.99 4.74 0.95
CA TYR A 353 10.24 4.31 0.35
C TYR A 353 10.27 4.49 -1.17
N LEU A 354 11.40 4.99 -1.68
CA LEU A 354 11.78 4.77 -3.07
C LEU A 354 12.55 3.45 -3.16
N ARG A 355 11.96 2.48 -3.86
CA ARG A 355 12.59 1.19 -4.14
C ARG A 355 13.12 1.20 -5.56
N THR A 356 14.43 1.06 -5.70
CA THR A 356 15.09 1.05 -7.01
C THR A 356 15.66 -0.32 -7.30
N GLN A 357 15.59 -0.74 -8.55
CA GLN A 357 16.42 -1.83 -9.05
C GLN A 357 17.68 -1.23 -9.67
N SER A 358 18.87 -1.65 -9.20
CA SER A 358 20.11 -1.28 -9.85
C SER A 358 20.20 -1.99 -11.22
N ALA A 359 20.90 -1.36 -12.16
CA ALA A 359 21.22 -1.97 -13.46
C ALA A 359 22.21 -3.14 -13.35
N SER A 360 22.74 -3.44 -12.15
CA SER A 360 23.58 -4.60 -11.90
C SER A 360 22.76 -5.86 -12.06
N HIS A 361 23.17 -6.72 -12.97
CA HIS A 361 22.60 -8.05 -13.14
C HIS A 361 22.55 -8.76 -11.80
N VAL A 362 21.34 -9.12 -11.35
CA VAL A 362 21.17 -10.17 -10.37
C VAL A 362 21.86 -11.39 -10.97
N GLU A 363 22.76 -12.05 -10.24
CA GLU A 363 23.38 -13.28 -10.68
C GLU A 363 22.26 -14.24 -11.07
N MET A 364 22.12 -14.49 -12.36
CA MET A 364 21.14 -15.44 -12.87
C MET A 364 21.49 -16.81 -12.31
N SER A 365 20.52 -17.48 -11.69
CA SER A 365 20.73 -18.84 -11.22
C SER A 365 21.28 -19.70 -12.37
N THR A 366 22.17 -20.61 -12.08
CA THR A 366 22.84 -21.51 -13.04
C THR A 366 21.89 -22.54 -13.70
N VAL A 367 20.72 -22.10 -14.12
CA VAL A 367 19.77 -22.94 -14.86
C VAL A 367 20.21 -22.99 -16.33
N ASN A 368 20.21 -24.18 -16.87
CA ASN A 368 20.62 -24.42 -18.25
C ASN A 368 19.65 -23.70 -19.21
N LYS A 369 20.11 -22.69 -19.93
CA LYS A 369 19.29 -21.82 -20.82
C LYS A 369 18.42 -22.59 -21.85
N ARG A 370 18.79 -23.85 -22.14
CA ARG A 370 18.07 -24.71 -23.10
C ARG A 370 16.74 -25.23 -22.56
N GLN A 371 16.47 -25.12 -21.24
CA GLN A 371 15.22 -25.57 -20.61
C GLN A 371 14.24 -24.42 -20.32
N LEU A 372 14.66 -23.17 -20.52
CA LEU A 372 13.83 -22.01 -20.31
C LEU A 372 12.95 -21.76 -21.55
N ASN A 373 11.70 -21.37 -21.33
CA ASN A 373 10.70 -21.14 -22.38
C ASN A 373 10.44 -22.36 -23.29
N ALA A 374 10.81 -23.56 -22.84
CA ALA A 374 10.62 -24.76 -23.62
C ALA A 374 9.11 -25.01 -23.86
N VAL A 375 8.71 -24.98 -25.12
CA VAL A 375 7.44 -25.57 -25.55
C VAL A 375 7.64 -27.08 -25.43
N SER A 376 6.83 -27.74 -24.61
CA SER A 376 6.80 -29.20 -24.58
C SER A 376 6.35 -29.72 -25.95
N THR A 377 7.27 -29.94 -26.86
CA THR A 377 7.03 -30.67 -28.08
C THR A 377 7.58 -32.10 -27.87
N ASP A 378 6.77 -33.12 -28.11
CA ASP A 378 7.14 -34.53 -28.06
C ASP A 378 8.29 -34.92 -29.03
N MET A 379 8.96 -33.95 -29.63
CA MET A 379 10.02 -34.18 -30.61
C MET A 379 11.44 -34.23 -30.04
N ASP A 380 11.68 -33.83 -28.79
CA ASP A 380 13.05 -33.78 -28.21
C ASP A 380 13.40 -35.00 -27.31
N ALA A 381 12.53 -35.97 -27.17
CA ALA A 381 12.81 -37.16 -26.39
C ALA A 381 13.92 -38.06 -26.98
N GLN A 382 14.31 -37.86 -28.21
CA GLN A 382 15.37 -38.64 -28.88
C GLN A 382 16.78 -38.08 -28.77
N ALA A 383 16.94 -36.79 -28.30
CA ALA A 383 18.25 -36.15 -28.20
C ALA A 383 18.94 -36.34 -26.83
N LEU A 384 18.23 -36.86 -25.82
CA LEU A 384 18.72 -36.95 -24.44
C LEU A 384 19.47 -38.26 -24.10
N THR A 385 19.60 -39.21 -25.04
CA THR A 385 20.31 -40.50 -24.81
C THR A 385 21.78 -40.53 -25.24
N ALA A 386 22.33 -39.44 -25.73
CA ALA A 386 23.67 -39.46 -26.36
C ALA A 386 24.78 -38.63 -25.67
N SER A 387 24.67 -38.27 -24.40
CA SER A 387 25.83 -37.66 -23.70
C SER A 387 25.82 -37.86 -22.18
N ALA A 388 25.96 -39.14 -21.78
CA ALA A 388 26.36 -39.50 -20.43
C ALA A 388 27.72 -40.22 -20.51
N SER A 389 28.81 -39.46 -20.57
CA SER A 389 30.14 -39.93 -20.13
C SER A 389 31.12 -38.77 -20.10
N SER A 390 31.67 -38.48 -18.96
CA SER A 390 33.06 -38.18 -18.57
C SER A 390 33.18 -37.08 -17.51
N THR A 391 33.50 -37.54 -16.32
CA THR A 391 34.65 -37.33 -15.43
C THR A 391 34.82 -35.99 -14.71
N SER A 392 34.60 -36.13 -13.43
CA SER A 392 35.30 -35.77 -12.18
C SER A 392 36.43 -34.71 -12.19
N THR A 393 36.41 -33.96 -11.10
CA THR A 393 37.46 -33.46 -10.20
C THR A 393 37.59 -31.92 -10.12
N GLY A 394 37.57 -31.44 -8.89
CA GLY A 394 38.11 -30.14 -8.52
C GLY A 394 37.34 -29.44 -7.38
N HIS A 395 37.70 -29.77 -6.13
CA HIS A 395 37.37 -28.95 -4.96
C HIS A 395 38.10 -27.60 -5.07
N GLY A 396 37.35 -26.52 -4.92
CA GLY A 396 37.91 -25.18 -4.69
C GLY A 396 37.03 -24.47 -3.66
N ASP A 397 37.61 -24.19 -2.49
CA ASP A 397 37.03 -23.41 -1.40
C ASP A 397 36.60 -22.03 -1.88
N LEU A 398 35.38 -21.66 -1.62
CA LEU A 398 34.87 -20.28 -1.74
C LEU A 398 34.89 -19.60 -0.37
N PRO A 399 35.30 -18.33 -0.29
CA PRO A 399 35.35 -17.61 0.98
C PRO A 399 33.92 -17.33 1.49
N ALA A 400 33.72 -17.51 2.78
CA ALA A 400 32.50 -17.20 3.48
C ALA A 400 32.17 -15.70 3.36
N SER A 401 31.01 -15.36 2.81
CA SER A 401 30.48 -14.00 2.86
C SER A 401 29.91 -13.74 4.24
N ASP A 402 30.42 -12.73 4.94
CA ASP A 402 29.84 -12.20 6.19
C ASP A 402 28.47 -11.56 5.93
N VAL A 403 27.45 -12.37 5.89
CA VAL A 403 26.07 -11.87 5.98
C VAL A 403 25.74 -11.76 7.46
N ARG A 404 25.77 -10.56 8.01
CA ARG A 404 25.26 -10.27 9.35
C ARG A 404 23.78 -10.49 9.37
N MET A 405 23.32 -11.55 10.00
CA MET A 405 21.90 -11.79 10.26
C MET A 405 21.43 -10.91 11.42
N CYS A 406 20.24 -10.35 11.27
CA CYS A 406 19.55 -9.60 12.31
C CYS A 406 19.25 -10.51 13.50
N ALA A 407 19.78 -10.21 14.68
CA ALA A 407 19.44 -10.93 15.91
C ALA A 407 18.30 -10.20 16.63
N ILE A 408 17.34 -10.95 17.14
CA ILE A 408 16.15 -10.42 17.86
C ILE A 408 16.54 -9.63 19.10
N ASP A 409 17.73 -9.86 19.64
CA ASP A 409 18.23 -9.23 20.88
C ASP A 409 19.15 -8.03 20.60
N ASP A 410 19.30 -7.55 19.36
CA ASP A 410 20.11 -6.38 19.04
C ASP A 410 19.25 -5.11 19.08
N PRO A 411 19.38 -4.26 20.12
CA PRO A 411 18.60 -3.03 20.23
C PRO A 411 18.96 -1.96 19.18
N SER A 412 19.96 -2.20 18.34
CA SER A 412 20.38 -1.32 17.25
C SER A 412 19.85 -1.75 15.87
N CYS A 413 19.10 -2.85 15.78
CA CYS A 413 18.56 -3.36 14.52
C CYS A 413 17.26 -2.63 14.13
N GLU A 414 17.34 -1.68 13.21
CA GLU A 414 16.21 -0.89 12.71
C GLU A 414 15.28 -1.66 11.73
N ALA A 415 15.58 -2.90 11.39
CA ALA A 415 14.82 -3.66 10.38
C ALA A 415 13.55 -4.33 10.92
N CYS A 416 13.31 -4.34 12.24
CA CYS A 416 12.21 -5.03 12.89
C CYS A 416 11.24 -4.12 13.67
N GLN A 417 11.31 -2.82 13.48
CA GLN A 417 10.37 -1.88 14.11
C GLN A 417 9.24 -1.48 13.17
#